data_66765204a9dbd8d1dc906e55761cc98b
#
_entry.id   66765204a9dbd8d1dc906e55761cc98b
#
_cell.length_a   1.000
_cell.length_b   1.000
_cell.length_c   1.000
_cell.angle_alpha   90.00
_cell.angle_beta   90.00
_cell.angle_gamma   90.00
#
_symmetry.space_group_name_H-M   'P 1'
#
loop_
_entity.id
_entity.type
_entity.pdbx_description
1 polymer ?
#
loop_
_entity_poly.entity_id
_entity_poly.type
_entity_poly.pdbx_seq_one_letter_code
_entity_poly.pdbx_strand_id
1 'polypeptide(L)' 'MQTRVRQIQLKLRKVNELIIKLKVKYLDQSSVYSDINKIDEKLVELDKIIDNDK' A
#
# COMPACT_ATOMS: atom_id res chain seq x y z
N MET A 1 8.99 -20.03 -4.21
CA MET A 1 9.25 -20.21 -2.80
C MET A 1 8.54 -19.17 -1.99
N GLN A 2 7.98 -19.62 -0.90
CA GLN A 2 7.10 -18.77 -0.06
C GLN A 2 7.86 -17.64 0.63
N THR A 3 9.15 -17.83 0.89
CA THR A 3 9.97 -16.84 1.58
C THR A 3 10.05 -15.52 0.81
N ARG A 4 10.17 -15.59 -0.51
CA ARG A 4 10.25 -14.39 -1.34
C ARG A 4 8.93 -13.63 -1.36
N VAL A 5 7.82 -14.35 -1.50
CA VAL A 5 6.48 -13.74 -1.47
C VAL A 5 6.25 -13.07 -0.13
N ARG A 6 6.63 -13.73 0.96
CA ARG A 6 6.46 -13.16 2.29
C ARG A 6 7.25 -11.88 2.48
N GLN A 7 8.48 -11.84 1.97
CA GLN A 7 9.30 -10.64 2.05
C GLN A 7 8.67 -9.46 1.29
N ILE A 8 8.11 -9.75 0.11
CA ILE A 8 7.41 -8.73 -0.67
C ILE A 8 6.21 -8.21 0.11
N GLN A 9 5.43 -9.10 0.69
CA GLN A 9 4.24 -8.71 1.46
C GLN A 9 4.60 -7.88 2.68
N LEU A 10 5.71 -8.20 3.36
CA LEU A 10 6.17 -7.42 4.50
C LEU A 10 6.57 -6.00 4.09
N LYS A 11 7.22 -5.87 2.94
CA LYS A 11 7.59 -4.55 2.42
C LYS A 11 6.36 -3.75 2.00
N LEU A 12 5.39 -4.41 1.39
CA LEU A 12 4.13 -3.76 1.03
C LEU A 12 3.39 -3.27 2.28
N ARG A 13 3.44 -4.04 3.36
CA ARG A 13 2.86 -3.63 4.64
C ARG A 13 3.50 -2.35 5.17
N LYS A 14 4.82 -2.27 5.11
CA LYS A 14 5.54 -1.07 5.56
C LYS A 14 5.17 0.14 4.72
N VAL A 15 5.08 -0.04 3.40
CA VAL A 15 4.66 1.04 2.51
C VAL A 15 3.23 1.47 2.86
N ASN A 16 2.36 0.53 3.12
CA ASN A 16 0.98 0.83 3.51
C ASN A 16 0.92 1.65 4.80
N GLU A 17 1.73 1.31 5.78
CA GLU A 17 1.82 2.08 7.03
C GLU A 17 2.25 3.52 6.77
N LEU A 18 3.23 3.71 5.90
CA LEU A 18 3.69 5.05 5.52
C LEU A 18 2.58 5.84 4.82
N ILE A 19 1.81 5.17 3.97
CA ILE A 19 0.69 5.79 3.28
C ILE A 19 -0.37 6.25 4.28
N ILE A 20 -0.66 5.44 5.28
CA ILE A 20 -1.62 5.82 6.33
C ILE A 20 -1.14 7.06 7.07
N LYS A 21 0.14 7.12 7.41
CA LYS A 21 0.72 8.29 8.05
C LYS A 21 0.61 9.53 7.18
N LEU A 22 0.85 9.38 5.87
CA LEU A 22 0.71 10.49 4.93
C LEU A 22 -0.74 10.97 4.83
N LYS A 23 -1.69 10.05 4.82
CA LYS A 23 -3.10 10.39 4.80
C LYS A 23 -3.48 11.25 5.98
N VAL A 24 -3.03 10.88 7.17
CA VAL A 24 -3.31 11.64 8.39
C VAL A 24 -2.64 13.01 8.32
N LYS A 25 -1.41 13.07 7.83
CA LYS A 25 -0.66 14.31 7.74
C LYS A 25 -1.28 15.31 6.79
N TYR A 26 -1.82 14.84 5.67
CA TYR A 26 -2.39 15.70 4.62
C TYR A 26 -3.90 15.62 4.54
N LEU A 27 -4.52 15.39 5.67
CA LEU A 27 -5.98 15.20 5.74
C LEU A 27 -6.75 16.43 5.25
N ASP A 28 -6.23 17.64 5.50
CA ASP A 28 -6.87 18.88 5.08
C ASP A 28 -6.59 19.26 3.63
N GLN A 29 -5.71 18.54 2.94
CA GLN A 29 -5.36 18.84 1.56
C GLN A 29 -5.97 17.80 0.64
N SER A 30 -7.16 18.07 0.16
CA SER A 30 -7.95 17.07 -0.57
C SER A 30 -7.27 16.58 -1.85
N SER A 31 -6.55 17.45 -2.56
CA SER A 31 -5.85 17.02 -3.78
C SER A 31 -4.72 16.04 -3.46
N VAL A 32 -3.95 16.33 -2.41
CA VAL A 32 -2.87 15.43 -1.98
C VAL A 32 -3.46 14.13 -1.44
N TYR A 33 -4.50 14.22 -0.64
CA TYR A 33 -5.17 13.05 -0.08
C TYR A 33 -5.70 12.14 -1.18
N SER A 34 -6.29 12.72 -2.22
CA SER A 34 -6.80 11.96 -3.36
C SER A 34 -5.69 11.21 -4.08
N ASP A 35 -4.53 11.85 -4.26
CA ASP A 35 -3.38 11.21 -4.89
C ASP A 35 -2.85 10.05 -4.04
N ILE A 36 -2.81 10.25 -2.74
CA ILE A 36 -2.38 9.19 -1.81
C ILE A 36 -3.34 8.01 -1.87
N ASN A 37 -4.64 8.27 -1.97
CA ASN A 37 -5.65 7.22 -2.11
C ASN A 37 -5.44 6.39 -3.36
N LYS A 38 -5.07 7.02 -4.47
CA LYS A 38 -4.79 6.30 -5.71
C LYS A 38 -3.61 5.36 -5.56
N ILE A 39 -2.57 5.82 -4.87
CA ILE A 39 -1.41 4.97 -4.58
C ILE A 39 -1.83 3.79 -3.71
N ASP A 40 -2.62 4.05 -2.70
CA ASP A 40 -3.11 3.01 -1.79
C ASP A 40 -3.91 1.94 -2.54
N GLU A 41 -4.78 2.35 -3.45
CA GLU A 41 -5.55 1.43 -4.28
C GLU A 41 -4.64 0.51 -5.09
N LYS A 42 -3.58 1.06 -5.67
CA LYS A 42 -2.63 0.26 -6.45
C LYS A 42 -1.89 -0.74 -5.59
N LEU A 43 -1.55 -0.37 -4.38
CA LEU A 43 -0.92 -1.30 -3.44
C LEU A 43 -1.85 -2.44 -3.04
N VAL A 44 -3.12 -2.15 -2.83
CA VAL A 44 -4.12 -3.18 -2.52
C VAL A 44 -4.27 -4.15 -3.70
N GLU A 45 -4.29 -3.64 -4.92
CA GLU A 45 -4.35 -4.47 -6.12
C GLU A 45 -3.13 -5.39 -6.23
N LEU A 46 -1.95 -4.84 -5.97
CA LEU A 46 -0.72 -5.63 -5.98
C LEU A 46 -0.76 -6.76 -4.95
N ASP A 47 -1.21 -6.45 -3.76
CA ASP A 47 -1.32 -7.44 -2.70
C ASP A 47 -2.26 -8.57 -3.08
N LYS A 48 -3.36 -8.26 -3.74
CA LYS A 48 -4.30 -9.26 -4.23
C LYS A 48 -3.69 -10.16 -5.28
N ILE A 49 -2.92 -9.57 -6.19
CA ILE A 49 -2.23 -10.35 -7.23
C ILE A 49 -1.24 -11.32 -6.60
N ILE A 50 -0.47 -10.85 -5.63
CA ILE A 50 0.50 -11.69 -4.93
C ILE A 50 -0.21 -12.82 -4.18
N ASP A 51 -1.32 -12.52 -3.52
CA ASP A 51 -2.10 -13.53 -2.82
C ASP A 51 -2.65 -14.60 -3.76
N ASN A 52 -3.11 -14.20 -4.92
CA ASN A 52 -3.67 -15.13 -5.90
C ASN A 52 -2.61 -16.04 -6.50
N ASP A 53 -1.37 -15.60 -6.49
CA ASP A 53 -0.26 -16.37 -7.05
C ASP A 53 0.31 -17.42 -6.10
N LYS A 54 -0.16 -17.44 -4.89
CA LYS A 54 0.27 -18.49 -3.95
C LYS A 54 -0.27 -19.87 -4.36
#